data_83b0502e57393659e01425c5a5d926af
#
_entry.id   83b0502e57393659e01425c5a5d926af
#
_cell.length_a   1.000
_cell.length_b   1.000
_cell.length_c   1.000
_cell.angle_alpha   90.00
_cell.angle_beta   90.00
_cell.angle_gamma   90.00
#
_symmetry.space_group_name_H-M   'P 1'
#
loop_
_entity.id
_entity.type
_entity.pdbx_description
1 polymer ?
#
loop_
_entity_poly.entity_id
_entity_poly.type
_entity_poly.pdbx_seq_one_letter_code
_entity_poly.pdbx_strand_id
1 'polypeptide(L)'
;LIALMFLDTSINMAMQPFKMLVGDMVNEKQKAKAYSIQSFLCNAGSVAGYIFPFLFTFLGIKNYAEKGVVPDSVIWSFYIGAAILILCVIYTTMKVKEWNPQQYAEYNGVAGDVEKEEEGKADWITLLKNAPSTFWKVGLVQFFCWAGFLYLWNYSTGAIAETVWNTTDPKSAEFQEAGNWVGILFAVQAVGSVLWAVVLPQFKNTKLAYSVSLLIGGVGFAMIPFLHDQYLQFIPFLMIGAGWAAMLAMPFTFVTNALQGYGHMGAY
;
A
#
# COMPACT_ATOMS: atom_id res chain seq x y z
N LEU A 1 12.51 -1.36 18.03
CA LEU A 1 12.58 -0.30 17.02
C LEU A 1 13.55 -0.66 15.90
N ILE A 2 14.81 -1.00 16.15
CA ILE A 2 15.82 -1.34 15.15
C ILE A 2 15.35 -2.50 14.24
N ALA A 3 14.84 -3.59 14.82
CA ALA A 3 14.32 -4.73 14.04
C ALA A 3 13.16 -4.32 13.10
N LEU A 4 12.27 -3.43 13.55
CA LEU A 4 11.19 -2.91 12.71
C LEU A 4 11.70 -2.04 11.56
N MET A 5 12.75 -1.23 11.79
CA MET A 5 13.40 -0.46 10.73
C MET A 5 14.01 -1.38 9.66
N PHE A 6 14.70 -2.45 10.06
CA PHE A 6 15.24 -3.44 9.11
C PHE A 6 14.14 -4.16 8.35
N LEU A 7 13.05 -4.54 9.02
CA LEU A 7 11.90 -5.19 8.39
C LEU A 7 11.26 -4.28 7.34
N ASP A 8 10.96 -3.03 7.72
CA ASP A 8 10.35 -2.03 6.82
C ASP A 8 11.24 -1.74 5.60
N THR A 9 12.53 -1.51 5.84
CA THR A 9 13.50 -1.31 4.75
C THR A 9 13.56 -2.51 3.81
N SER A 10 13.62 -3.74 4.35
CA SER A 10 13.68 -4.96 3.55
C SER A 10 12.43 -5.17 2.70
N ILE A 11 11.25 -4.94 3.27
CA ILE A 11 9.98 -5.05 2.54
C ILE A 11 9.91 -4.01 1.42
N ASN A 12 10.27 -2.75 1.69
CA ASN A 12 10.25 -1.70 0.69
C ASN A 12 11.25 -1.96 -0.44
N MET A 13 12.44 -2.48 -0.13
CA MET A 13 13.41 -2.87 -1.16
C MET A 13 12.92 -4.04 -2.02
N ALA A 14 12.21 -5.00 -1.46
CA ALA A 14 11.68 -6.15 -2.19
C ALA A 14 10.42 -5.82 -3.01
N MET A 15 9.67 -4.80 -2.61
CA MET A 15 8.38 -4.46 -3.22
C MET A 15 8.51 -3.97 -4.65
N GLN A 16 9.54 -3.20 -4.98
CA GLN A 16 9.71 -2.65 -6.33
C GLN A 16 10.06 -3.75 -7.35
N PRO A 17 11.09 -4.61 -7.14
CA PRO A 17 11.34 -5.75 -8.01
C PRO A 17 10.12 -6.65 -8.18
N PHE A 18 9.36 -6.91 -7.12
CA PHE A 18 8.14 -7.70 -7.18
C PHE A 18 7.07 -7.09 -8.09
N LYS A 19 6.90 -5.76 -8.05
CA LYS A 19 5.98 -5.06 -8.95
C LYS A 19 6.48 -5.10 -10.40
N MET A 20 7.77 -4.90 -10.63
CA MET A 20 8.39 -4.94 -11.95
C MET A 20 8.27 -6.32 -12.59
N LEU A 21 8.51 -7.37 -11.82
CA LEU A 21 8.41 -8.77 -12.28
C LEU A 21 7.09 -9.06 -12.99
N VAL A 22 5.97 -8.53 -12.49
CA VAL A 22 4.66 -8.70 -13.14
C VAL A 22 4.65 -8.04 -14.52
N GLY A 23 5.25 -6.86 -14.65
CA GLY A 23 5.36 -6.15 -15.92
C GLY A 23 6.21 -6.89 -16.96
N ASP A 24 7.26 -7.56 -16.50
CA ASP A 24 8.23 -8.26 -17.35
C ASP A 24 7.75 -9.65 -17.77
N MET A 25 6.76 -10.21 -17.10
CA MET A 25 6.23 -11.54 -17.39
C MET A 25 5.02 -11.56 -18.29
N VAL A 26 4.33 -10.45 -18.49
CA VAL A 26 3.09 -10.39 -19.25
C VAL A 26 3.22 -9.46 -20.46
N ASN A 27 2.47 -9.76 -21.52
CA ASN A 27 2.46 -8.87 -22.68
C ASN A 27 1.71 -7.55 -22.39
N GLU A 28 1.95 -6.53 -23.20
CA GLU A 28 1.38 -5.18 -23.02
C GLU A 28 -0.16 -5.19 -22.88
N LYS A 29 -0.85 -6.03 -23.62
CA LYS A 29 -2.33 -6.14 -23.58
C LYS A 29 -2.84 -6.69 -22.25
N GLN A 30 -2.03 -7.45 -21.54
CA GLN A 30 -2.39 -8.11 -20.29
C GLN A 30 -1.88 -7.37 -19.03
N LYS A 31 -0.96 -6.41 -19.18
CA LYS A 31 -0.36 -5.67 -18.07
C LYS A 31 -1.39 -5.05 -17.14
N ALA A 32 -2.37 -4.34 -17.68
CA ALA A 32 -3.41 -3.70 -16.87
C ALA A 32 -4.20 -4.72 -16.03
N LYS A 33 -4.54 -5.87 -16.61
CA LYS A 33 -5.24 -6.95 -15.90
C LYS A 33 -4.36 -7.58 -14.83
N ALA A 34 -3.09 -7.83 -15.13
CA ALA A 34 -2.13 -8.43 -14.20
C ALA A 34 -1.89 -7.52 -12.98
N TYR A 35 -1.67 -6.23 -13.18
CA TYR A 35 -1.54 -5.27 -12.08
C TYR A 35 -2.83 -5.11 -11.27
N SER A 36 -4.00 -5.19 -11.90
CA SER A 36 -5.28 -5.18 -11.18
C SER A 36 -5.43 -6.40 -10.27
N ILE A 37 -5.06 -7.59 -10.74
CA ILE A 37 -5.07 -8.83 -9.95
C ILE A 37 -4.05 -8.71 -8.80
N GLN A 38 -2.85 -8.23 -9.07
CA GLN A 38 -1.83 -8.01 -8.04
C GLN A 38 -2.33 -7.05 -6.95
N SER A 39 -2.92 -5.93 -7.34
CA SER A 39 -3.49 -4.95 -6.42
C SER A 39 -4.63 -5.56 -5.59
N PHE A 40 -5.52 -6.33 -6.21
CA PHE A 40 -6.58 -7.04 -5.51
C PHE A 40 -6.02 -8.00 -4.45
N LEU A 41 -5.03 -8.83 -4.82
CA LEU A 41 -4.41 -9.78 -3.89
C LEU A 41 -3.67 -9.08 -2.75
N CYS A 42 -2.99 -7.95 -3.01
CA CYS A 42 -2.37 -7.13 -1.97
C CYS A 42 -3.41 -6.62 -0.97
N ASN A 43 -4.53 -6.08 -1.44
CA ASN A 43 -5.59 -5.59 -0.56
C ASN A 43 -6.28 -6.73 0.21
N ALA A 44 -6.51 -7.88 -0.43
CA ALA A 44 -7.03 -9.06 0.24
C ALA A 44 -6.09 -9.56 1.35
N GLY A 45 -4.78 -9.55 1.09
CA GLY A 45 -3.76 -9.85 2.10
C GLY A 45 -3.76 -8.86 3.26
N SER A 46 -3.96 -7.57 2.99
CA SER A 46 -4.09 -6.53 4.02
C SER A 46 -5.30 -6.78 4.92
N VAL A 47 -6.47 -7.11 4.34
CA VAL A 47 -7.67 -7.48 5.11
C VAL A 47 -7.37 -8.67 6.03
N ALA A 48 -6.75 -9.73 5.50
CA ALA A 48 -6.37 -10.89 6.29
C ALA A 48 -5.41 -10.50 7.43
N GLY A 49 -4.39 -9.70 7.14
CA GLY A 49 -3.40 -9.25 8.12
C GLY A 49 -4.01 -8.45 9.27
N TYR A 50 -4.95 -7.55 8.97
CA TYR A 50 -5.64 -6.75 10.00
C TYR A 50 -6.60 -7.58 10.86
N ILE A 51 -7.17 -8.66 10.32
CA ILE A 51 -8.10 -9.52 11.03
C ILE A 51 -7.38 -10.59 11.87
N PHE A 52 -6.13 -10.92 11.57
CA PHE A 52 -5.38 -11.97 12.28
C PHE A 52 -5.36 -11.81 13.81
N PRO A 53 -5.01 -10.65 14.40
CA PRO A 53 -5.02 -10.50 15.85
C PRO A 53 -6.40 -10.74 16.46
N PHE A 54 -7.45 -10.30 15.77
CA PHE A 54 -8.83 -10.54 16.20
C PHE A 54 -9.20 -12.03 16.12
N LEU A 55 -8.83 -12.70 15.04
CA LEU A 55 -9.06 -14.13 14.87
C LEU A 55 -8.36 -14.95 15.97
N PHE A 56 -7.12 -14.60 16.33
CA PHE A 56 -6.41 -15.29 17.42
C PHE A 56 -7.05 -15.04 18.77
N THR A 57 -7.58 -13.87 19.01
CA THR A 57 -8.36 -13.58 20.23
C THR A 57 -9.60 -14.46 20.29
N PHE A 58 -10.29 -14.64 19.18
CA PHE A 58 -11.45 -15.53 19.08
C PHE A 58 -11.07 -17.00 19.33
N LEU A 59 -9.86 -17.43 18.96
CA LEU A 59 -9.31 -18.76 19.24
C LEU A 59 -8.78 -18.91 20.69
N GLY A 60 -8.96 -17.89 21.55
CA GLY A 60 -8.57 -17.92 22.96
C GLY A 60 -7.13 -17.49 23.24
N ILE A 61 -6.41 -16.97 22.25
CA ILE A 61 -5.07 -16.40 22.44
C ILE A 61 -5.21 -15.00 23.04
N LYS A 62 -4.45 -14.71 24.10
CA LYS A 62 -4.53 -13.43 24.79
C LYS A 62 -4.06 -12.28 23.88
N ASN A 63 -4.89 -11.22 23.81
CA ASN A 63 -4.58 -10.02 23.05
C ASN A 63 -4.18 -8.82 23.95
N TYR A 64 -3.96 -9.05 25.21
CA TYR A 64 -3.50 -8.09 26.18
C TYR A 64 -2.31 -8.66 26.95
N ALA A 65 -1.38 -7.81 27.32
CA ALA A 65 -0.18 -8.16 28.07
C ALA A 65 0.18 -7.07 29.09
N GLU A 66 1.04 -7.41 30.03
CA GLU A 66 1.58 -6.45 30.99
C GLU A 66 2.42 -5.39 30.29
N LYS A 67 2.65 -4.25 30.97
CA LYS A 67 3.41 -3.14 30.45
C LYS A 67 4.81 -3.56 29.99
N GLY A 68 5.11 -3.35 28.72
CA GLY A 68 6.41 -3.68 28.10
C GLY A 68 6.48 -5.09 27.49
N VAL A 69 5.40 -5.87 27.55
CA VAL A 69 5.30 -7.20 26.93
C VAL A 69 4.37 -7.10 25.70
N VAL A 70 4.75 -7.75 24.61
CA VAL A 70 3.91 -7.82 23.41
C VAL A 70 2.86 -8.92 23.58
N PRO A 71 1.57 -8.67 23.28
CA PRO A 71 0.53 -9.68 23.36
C PRO A 71 0.81 -10.91 22.49
N ASP A 72 0.42 -12.09 22.98
CA ASP A 72 0.66 -13.37 22.28
C ASP A 72 -0.01 -13.40 20.89
N SER A 73 -1.19 -12.81 20.75
CA SER A 73 -1.89 -12.70 19.46
C SER A 73 -1.06 -11.96 18.41
N VAL A 74 -0.34 -10.91 18.81
CA VAL A 74 0.54 -10.13 17.95
C VAL A 74 1.78 -10.95 17.60
N ILE A 75 2.40 -11.63 18.57
CA ILE A 75 3.56 -12.49 18.36
C ILE A 75 3.24 -13.58 17.34
N TRP A 76 2.13 -14.29 17.50
CA TRP A 76 1.68 -15.32 16.56
C TRP A 76 1.36 -14.76 15.18
N SER A 77 0.76 -13.56 15.09
CA SER A 77 0.53 -12.88 13.82
C SER A 77 1.82 -12.63 13.06
N PHE A 78 2.88 -12.19 13.74
CA PHE A 78 4.19 -11.99 13.13
C PHE A 78 4.83 -13.31 12.68
N TYR A 79 4.80 -14.36 13.49
CA TYR A 79 5.39 -15.65 13.11
C TYR A 79 4.70 -16.28 11.92
N ILE A 80 3.37 -16.29 11.91
CA ILE A 80 2.59 -16.86 10.80
C ILE A 80 2.76 -16.00 9.54
N GLY A 81 2.71 -14.66 9.66
CA GLY A 81 2.95 -13.75 8.56
C GLY A 81 4.35 -13.93 7.97
N ALA A 82 5.38 -14.05 8.81
CA ALA A 82 6.75 -14.31 8.37
C ALA A 82 6.89 -15.66 7.65
N ALA A 83 6.27 -16.72 8.18
CA ALA A 83 6.29 -18.04 7.55
C ALA A 83 5.62 -18.00 6.17
N ILE A 84 4.45 -17.37 6.06
CA ILE A 84 3.75 -17.21 4.77
C ILE A 84 4.63 -16.43 3.79
N LEU A 85 5.22 -15.30 4.20
CA LEU A 85 6.09 -14.48 3.35
C LEU A 85 7.28 -15.30 2.82
N ILE A 86 7.99 -16.00 3.69
CA ILE A 86 9.17 -16.81 3.33
C ILE A 86 8.75 -17.93 2.34
N LEU A 87 7.68 -18.65 2.61
CA LEU A 87 7.19 -19.71 1.74
C LEU A 87 6.76 -19.16 0.37
N CYS A 88 6.08 -18.03 0.32
CA CYS A 88 5.70 -17.37 -0.92
C CYS A 88 6.92 -16.91 -1.73
N VAL A 89 7.95 -16.34 -1.08
CA VAL A 89 9.19 -15.94 -1.75
C VAL A 89 9.92 -17.17 -2.31
N ILE A 90 10.08 -18.23 -1.53
CA ILE A 90 10.70 -19.49 -1.99
C ILE A 90 9.93 -20.06 -3.20
N TYR A 91 8.60 -20.13 -3.09
CA TYR A 91 7.77 -20.61 -4.19
C TYR A 91 7.94 -19.76 -5.45
N THR A 92 7.92 -18.42 -5.32
CA THR A 92 8.09 -17.50 -6.45
C THR A 92 9.45 -17.68 -7.10
N THR A 93 10.54 -17.71 -6.33
CA THR A 93 11.91 -17.87 -6.86
C THR A 93 12.14 -19.22 -7.53
N MET A 94 11.45 -20.27 -7.08
CA MET A 94 11.56 -21.61 -7.68
C MET A 94 10.69 -21.79 -8.94
N LYS A 95 9.56 -21.12 -9.03
CA LYS A 95 8.55 -21.36 -10.09
C LYS A 95 8.51 -20.28 -11.15
N VAL A 96 8.80 -19.03 -10.79
CA VAL A 96 8.75 -17.93 -11.73
C VAL A 96 10.09 -17.86 -12.48
N LYS A 97 10.01 -17.83 -13.80
CA LYS A 97 11.16 -17.58 -14.69
C LYS A 97 10.95 -16.23 -15.36
N GLU A 98 11.92 -15.36 -15.21
CA GLU A 98 11.97 -14.12 -15.98
C GLU A 98 12.32 -14.42 -17.44
N TRP A 99 11.67 -13.71 -18.35
CA TRP A 99 11.99 -13.79 -19.75
C TRP A 99 13.27 -12.99 -20.04
N ASN A 100 14.17 -13.53 -20.85
CA ASN A 100 15.29 -12.75 -21.38
C ASN A 100 14.72 -11.57 -22.19
N PRO A 101 15.29 -10.35 -22.12
CA PRO A 101 14.82 -9.19 -22.87
C PRO A 101 14.58 -9.43 -24.35
N GLN A 102 15.40 -10.27 -24.97
CA GLN A 102 15.23 -10.68 -26.38
C GLN A 102 13.94 -11.51 -26.58
N GLN A 103 13.67 -12.47 -25.70
CA GLN A 103 12.46 -13.30 -25.75
C GLN A 103 11.21 -12.47 -25.45
N TYR A 104 11.31 -11.53 -24.50
CA TYR A 104 10.23 -10.63 -24.19
C TYR A 104 9.86 -9.73 -25.40
N ALA A 105 10.86 -9.19 -26.08
CA ALA A 105 10.68 -8.40 -27.30
C ALA A 105 10.05 -9.21 -28.44
N GLU A 106 10.49 -10.48 -28.62
CA GLU A 106 9.92 -11.39 -29.60
C GLU A 106 8.45 -11.69 -29.33
N TYR A 107 8.08 -12.01 -28.06
CA TYR A 107 6.69 -12.28 -27.67
C TYR A 107 5.77 -11.06 -27.76
N ASN A 108 6.30 -9.86 -27.62
CA ASN A 108 5.54 -8.63 -27.76
C ASN A 108 5.50 -8.09 -29.20
N GLY A 109 6.16 -8.75 -30.14
CA GLY A 109 6.20 -8.32 -31.53
C GLY A 109 7.04 -7.05 -31.79
N VAL A 110 7.94 -6.71 -30.88
CA VAL A 110 8.80 -5.51 -30.89
C VAL A 110 10.25 -5.93 -31.24
N ALA A 111 10.41 -7.02 -31.94
CA ALA A 111 11.73 -7.65 -32.28
C ALA A 111 12.66 -6.81 -33.17
N GLY A 112 12.54 -5.50 -33.21
CA GLY A 112 13.41 -4.58 -33.93
C GLY A 112 13.93 -3.40 -33.11
N ASP A 113 13.28 -3.06 -32.02
CA ASP A 113 13.55 -1.85 -31.21
C ASP A 113 14.04 -2.18 -29.80
N VAL A 114 14.88 -3.21 -29.66
CA VAL A 114 15.71 -3.31 -28.46
C VAL A 114 16.78 -2.24 -28.61
N GLU A 115 16.41 -0.98 -28.31
CA GLU A 115 17.40 0.03 -28.01
C GLU A 115 18.30 -0.57 -26.94
N LYS A 116 19.58 -0.74 -27.29
CA LYS A 116 20.60 -1.02 -26.28
C LYS A 116 20.46 0.10 -25.28
N GLU A 117 19.81 -0.16 -24.13
CA GLU A 117 19.96 0.71 -22.98
C GLU A 117 21.47 0.90 -22.86
N GLU A 118 21.93 2.12 -23.14
CA GLU A 118 23.32 2.46 -22.89
C GLU A 118 23.53 2.17 -21.40
N GLU A 119 24.39 1.18 -21.13
CA GLU A 119 24.88 0.84 -19.78
C GLU A 119 25.77 1.98 -19.23
N GLY A 120 25.32 3.21 -19.39
CA GLY A 120 25.87 4.38 -18.73
C GLY A 120 25.37 4.41 -17.30
N LYS A 121 26.30 4.36 -16.33
CA LYS A 121 25.96 4.62 -14.92
C LYS A 121 25.16 5.92 -14.86
N ALA A 122 23.86 5.79 -14.59
CA ALA A 122 22.99 6.94 -14.46
C ALA A 122 23.49 7.80 -13.29
N ASP A 123 23.99 9.01 -13.60
CA ASP A 123 24.34 9.96 -12.57
C ASP A 123 23.06 10.51 -11.94
N TRP A 124 22.77 10.05 -10.73
CA TRP A 124 21.57 10.40 -9.97
C TRP A 124 21.36 11.92 -9.85
N ILE A 125 22.43 12.68 -9.74
CA ILE A 125 22.34 14.14 -9.63
C ILE A 125 21.84 14.74 -10.95
N THR A 126 22.34 14.26 -12.06
CA THR A 126 21.92 14.69 -13.39
C THR A 126 20.48 14.26 -13.70
N LEU A 127 20.08 13.04 -13.32
CA LEU A 127 18.70 12.58 -13.44
C LEU A 127 17.75 13.47 -12.65
N LEU A 128 18.03 13.74 -11.38
CA LEU A 128 17.18 14.60 -10.54
C LEU A 128 17.08 16.03 -11.08
N LYS A 129 18.17 16.60 -11.58
CA LYS A 129 18.18 17.96 -12.19
C LYS A 129 17.34 18.02 -13.46
N ASN A 130 17.35 16.96 -14.26
CA ASN A 130 16.61 16.88 -15.52
C ASN A 130 15.18 16.34 -15.36
N ALA A 131 14.78 15.96 -14.13
CA ALA A 131 13.46 15.42 -13.86
C ALA A 131 12.34 16.40 -14.26
N PRO A 132 11.29 15.93 -14.93
CA PRO A 132 10.18 16.78 -15.36
C PRO A 132 9.48 17.41 -14.15
N SER A 133 8.91 18.61 -14.33
CA SER A 133 8.22 19.32 -13.23
C SER A 133 7.10 18.50 -12.60
N THR A 134 6.49 17.61 -13.36
CA THR A 134 5.46 16.65 -12.88
C THR A 134 6.02 15.71 -11.82
N PHE A 135 7.25 15.22 -11.97
CA PHE A 135 7.92 14.38 -10.97
C PHE A 135 7.96 15.06 -9.59
N TRP A 136 8.42 16.32 -9.55
CA TRP A 136 8.51 17.07 -8.30
C TRP A 136 7.15 17.42 -7.69
N LYS A 137 6.16 17.76 -8.53
CA LYS A 137 4.79 18.04 -8.07
C LYS A 137 4.13 16.81 -7.49
N VAL A 138 4.28 15.67 -8.16
CA VAL A 138 3.75 14.38 -7.66
C VAL A 138 4.47 13.99 -6.36
N GLY A 139 5.80 14.14 -6.30
CA GLY A 139 6.59 13.88 -5.09
C GLY A 139 6.13 14.71 -3.90
N LEU A 140 5.84 16.00 -4.10
CA LEU A 140 5.32 16.87 -3.04
C LEU A 140 3.93 16.41 -2.53
N VAL A 141 3.02 16.08 -3.45
CA VAL A 141 1.69 15.56 -3.06
C VAL A 141 1.83 14.24 -2.30
N GLN A 142 2.69 13.32 -2.79
CA GLN A 142 2.95 12.05 -2.14
C GLN A 142 3.54 12.22 -0.73
N PHE A 143 4.43 13.19 -0.54
CA PHE A 143 4.97 13.50 0.79
C PHE A 143 3.84 13.79 1.80
N PHE A 144 2.88 14.64 1.46
CA PHE A 144 1.75 14.95 2.34
C PHE A 144 0.78 13.77 2.50
N CYS A 145 0.54 13.00 1.44
CA CYS A 145 -0.28 11.80 1.52
C CYS A 145 0.32 10.77 2.48
N TRP A 146 1.60 10.48 2.34
CA TRP A 146 2.30 9.54 3.22
C TRP A 146 2.35 10.05 4.67
N ALA A 147 2.59 11.34 4.88
CA ALA A 147 2.51 11.95 6.20
C ALA A 147 1.13 11.72 6.83
N GLY A 148 0.03 11.98 6.10
CA GLY A 148 -1.33 11.72 6.57
C GLY A 148 -1.57 10.27 6.98
N PHE A 149 -1.13 9.30 6.17
CA PHE A 149 -1.27 7.89 6.50
C PHE A 149 -0.36 7.45 7.66
N LEU A 150 0.84 8.01 7.80
CA LEU A 150 1.67 7.78 8.99
C LEU A 150 0.95 8.22 10.27
N TYR A 151 0.31 9.39 10.26
CA TYR A 151 -0.50 9.83 11.39
C TYR A 151 -1.68 8.88 11.64
N LEU A 152 -2.38 8.44 10.60
CA LEU A 152 -3.47 7.47 10.74
C LEU A 152 -2.98 6.20 11.45
N TRP A 153 -1.91 5.59 10.98
CA TRP A 153 -1.41 4.33 11.55
C TRP A 153 -0.92 4.46 12.99
N ASN A 154 -0.32 5.59 13.35
CA ASN A 154 0.24 5.78 14.68
C ASN A 154 -0.79 6.24 15.72
N TYR A 155 -1.81 7.00 15.30
CA TYR A 155 -2.70 7.67 16.24
C TYR A 155 -4.14 7.18 16.21
N SER A 156 -4.54 6.31 15.27
CA SER A 156 -5.92 5.83 15.16
C SER A 156 -6.42 5.18 16.43
N THR A 157 -5.61 4.32 17.07
CA THR A 157 -6.06 3.62 18.28
C THR A 157 -6.37 4.61 19.40
N GLY A 158 -5.50 5.59 19.64
CA GLY A 158 -5.73 6.64 20.65
C GLY A 158 -6.96 7.49 20.31
N ALA A 159 -7.07 7.94 19.06
CA ALA A 159 -8.18 8.77 18.61
C ALA A 159 -9.53 8.04 18.71
N ILE A 160 -9.60 6.79 18.29
CA ILE A 160 -10.82 5.98 18.37
C ILE A 160 -11.16 5.63 19.82
N ALA A 161 -10.15 5.31 20.66
CA ALA A 161 -10.37 5.05 22.09
C ALA A 161 -10.94 6.28 22.81
N GLU A 162 -10.41 7.46 22.52
CA GLU A 162 -10.92 8.71 23.09
C GLU A 162 -12.33 9.05 22.57
N THR A 163 -12.53 8.95 21.26
CA THR A 163 -13.77 9.39 20.60
C THR A 163 -14.95 8.47 20.88
N VAL A 164 -14.74 7.14 20.89
CA VAL A 164 -15.82 6.16 20.96
C VAL A 164 -15.93 5.57 22.37
N TRP A 165 -14.80 5.27 23.03
CA TRP A 165 -14.78 4.65 24.36
C TRP A 165 -14.49 5.63 25.50
N ASN A 166 -14.31 6.93 25.19
CA ASN A 166 -14.02 7.98 26.18
C ASN A 166 -12.84 7.66 27.11
N THR A 167 -11.81 6.98 26.59
CA THR A 167 -10.63 6.63 27.37
C THR A 167 -9.34 7.05 26.68
N THR A 168 -8.40 7.53 27.47
CA THR A 168 -7.02 7.85 27.04
C THR A 168 -5.97 6.99 27.73
N ASP A 169 -6.41 6.08 28.64
CA ASP A 169 -5.49 5.21 29.36
C ASP A 169 -5.17 3.97 28.54
N PRO A 170 -3.91 3.82 28.04
CA PRO A 170 -3.51 2.66 27.25
C PRO A 170 -3.58 1.32 27.99
N LYS A 171 -3.80 1.32 29.32
CA LYS A 171 -3.92 0.11 30.13
C LYS A 171 -5.37 -0.32 30.36
N SER A 172 -6.33 0.52 30.02
CA SER A 172 -7.74 0.20 30.22
C SER A 172 -8.20 -0.90 29.26
N ALA A 173 -9.21 -1.65 29.67
CA ALA A 173 -9.81 -2.68 28.83
C ALA A 173 -10.47 -2.07 27.59
N GLU A 174 -11.07 -0.90 27.76
CA GLU A 174 -11.71 -0.10 26.71
C GLU A 174 -10.70 0.33 25.64
N PHE A 175 -9.49 0.70 26.01
CA PHE A 175 -8.44 1.04 25.05
C PHE A 175 -8.00 -0.18 24.24
N GLN A 176 -7.92 -1.35 24.87
CA GLN A 176 -7.60 -2.60 24.15
C GLN A 176 -8.72 -3.00 23.19
N GLU A 177 -9.98 -2.80 23.59
CA GLU A 177 -11.12 -3.03 22.73
C GLU A 177 -11.11 -2.07 21.53
N ALA A 178 -10.83 -0.80 21.76
CA ALA A 178 -10.64 0.19 20.69
C ALA A 178 -9.52 -0.22 19.72
N GLY A 179 -8.39 -0.73 20.22
CA GLY A 179 -7.30 -1.25 19.38
C GLY A 179 -7.75 -2.42 18.49
N ASN A 180 -8.52 -3.35 19.00
CA ASN A 180 -9.12 -4.44 18.22
C ASN A 180 -10.06 -3.91 17.15
N TRP A 181 -10.90 -2.94 17.52
CA TRP A 181 -11.85 -2.31 16.60
C TRP A 181 -11.13 -1.55 15.48
N VAL A 182 -10.03 -0.87 15.77
CA VAL A 182 -9.19 -0.21 14.76
C VAL A 182 -8.67 -1.19 13.72
N GLY A 183 -8.34 -2.41 14.10
CA GLY A 183 -8.01 -3.48 13.15
C GLY A 183 -9.16 -3.75 12.16
N ILE A 184 -10.40 -3.80 12.65
CA ILE A 184 -11.60 -3.93 11.80
C ILE A 184 -11.77 -2.69 10.90
N LEU A 185 -11.56 -1.49 11.42
CA LEU A 185 -11.64 -0.26 10.65
C LEU A 185 -10.60 -0.22 9.51
N PHE A 186 -9.39 -0.69 9.74
CA PHE A 186 -8.39 -0.84 8.67
C PHE A 186 -8.78 -1.90 7.62
N ALA A 187 -9.43 -2.97 8.03
CA ALA A 187 -10.00 -3.92 7.07
C ALA A 187 -11.10 -3.27 6.21
N VAL A 188 -11.97 -2.45 6.82
CA VAL A 188 -12.99 -1.65 6.11
C VAL A 188 -12.34 -0.65 5.15
N GLN A 189 -11.26 0.01 5.56
CA GLN A 189 -10.47 0.88 4.68
C GLN A 189 -9.93 0.12 3.46
N ALA A 190 -9.41 -1.09 3.64
CA ALA A 190 -8.94 -1.91 2.54
C ALA A 190 -10.08 -2.30 1.59
N VAL A 191 -11.26 -2.63 2.11
CA VAL A 191 -12.46 -2.85 1.29
C VAL A 191 -12.84 -1.58 0.51
N GLY A 192 -12.84 -0.42 1.15
CA GLY A 192 -13.07 0.88 0.50
C GLY A 192 -12.08 1.13 -0.65
N SER A 193 -10.82 0.78 -0.45
CA SER A 193 -9.77 0.86 -1.48
C SER A 193 -10.08 -0.03 -2.69
N VAL A 194 -10.49 -1.28 -2.46
CA VAL A 194 -10.88 -2.21 -3.55
C VAL A 194 -12.08 -1.69 -4.33
N LEU A 195 -13.12 -1.25 -3.63
CA LEU A 195 -14.32 -0.70 -4.26
C LEU A 195 -13.99 0.54 -5.11
N TRP A 196 -13.15 1.44 -4.58
CA TRP A 196 -12.76 2.64 -5.30
C TRP A 196 -11.85 2.35 -6.48
N ALA A 197 -11.01 1.33 -6.42
CA ALA A 197 -10.19 0.89 -7.54
C ALA A 197 -11.00 0.49 -8.78
N VAL A 198 -12.25 0.01 -8.60
CA VAL A 198 -13.18 -0.26 -9.69
C VAL A 198 -13.80 1.02 -10.27
N VAL A 199 -13.92 2.06 -9.45
CA VAL A 199 -14.49 3.35 -9.86
C VAL A 199 -13.47 4.22 -10.59
N LEU A 200 -12.20 4.19 -10.17
CA LEU A 200 -11.13 5.02 -10.71
C LEU A 200 -11.00 5.01 -12.24
N PRO A 201 -11.04 3.85 -12.94
CA PRO A 201 -10.93 3.80 -14.40
C PRO A 201 -12.09 4.44 -15.15
N GLN A 202 -13.22 4.73 -14.49
CA GLN A 202 -14.39 5.34 -15.11
C GLN A 202 -14.23 6.85 -15.31
N PHE A 203 -13.27 7.47 -14.64
CA PHE A 203 -12.97 8.89 -14.81
C PHE A 203 -12.19 9.13 -16.10
N LYS A 204 -12.70 9.97 -16.97
CA LYS A 204 -11.99 10.40 -18.19
C LYS A 204 -10.77 11.27 -17.91
N ASN A 205 -10.79 12.01 -16.81
CA ASN A 205 -9.70 12.91 -16.42
C ASN A 205 -9.00 12.38 -15.19
N THR A 206 -7.77 11.88 -15.38
CA THR A 206 -6.95 11.29 -14.33
C THR A 206 -6.62 12.27 -13.20
N LYS A 207 -6.37 13.55 -13.52
CA LYS A 207 -6.09 14.57 -12.50
C LYS A 207 -7.31 14.83 -11.63
N LEU A 208 -8.49 14.93 -12.25
CA LEU A 208 -9.73 15.11 -11.50
C LEU A 208 -10.01 13.88 -10.62
N ALA A 209 -9.85 12.68 -11.15
CA ALA A 209 -10.01 11.44 -10.40
C ALA A 209 -9.10 11.43 -9.16
N TYR A 210 -7.83 11.78 -9.31
CA TYR A 210 -6.86 11.85 -8.21
C TYR A 210 -7.27 12.88 -7.17
N SER A 211 -7.60 14.11 -7.60
CA SER A 211 -8.00 15.18 -6.68
C SER A 211 -9.27 14.85 -5.91
N VAL A 212 -10.30 14.32 -6.57
CA VAL A 212 -11.55 13.90 -5.93
C VAL A 212 -11.30 12.79 -4.92
N SER A 213 -10.49 11.80 -5.26
CA SER A 213 -10.15 10.70 -4.37
C SER A 213 -9.44 11.17 -3.11
N LEU A 214 -8.46 12.08 -3.25
CA LEU A 214 -7.75 12.64 -2.10
C LEU A 214 -8.65 13.53 -1.24
N LEU A 215 -9.57 14.29 -1.85
CA LEU A 215 -10.57 15.06 -1.11
C LEU A 215 -11.51 14.17 -0.33
N ILE A 216 -12.02 13.10 -0.92
CA ILE A 216 -12.86 12.11 -0.22
C ILE A 216 -12.09 11.52 0.97
N GLY A 217 -10.84 11.10 0.76
CA GLY A 217 -9.98 10.61 1.84
C GLY A 217 -9.76 11.65 2.94
N GLY A 218 -9.47 12.90 2.56
CA GLY A 218 -9.28 14.01 3.50
C GLY A 218 -10.53 14.33 4.32
N VAL A 219 -11.71 14.32 3.71
CA VAL A 219 -12.99 14.44 4.43
C VAL A 219 -13.17 13.27 5.40
N GLY A 220 -12.83 12.03 4.98
CA GLY A 220 -12.84 10.87 5.86
C GLY A 220 -11.95 11.08 7.10
N PHE A 221 -10.72 11.55 6.94
CA PHE A 221 -9.85 11.89 8.08
C PHE A 221 -10.50 12.93 9.01
N ALA A 222 -11.07 13.97 8.45
CA ALA A 222 -11.71 15.05 9.23
C ALA A 222 -12.96 14.59 9.98
N MET A 223 -13.65 13.54 9.52
CA MET A 223 -14.88 13.03 10.15
C MET A 223 -14.61 12.20 11.41
N ILE A 224 -13.45 11.57 11.54
CA ILE A 224 -13.13 10.64 12.65
C ILE A 224 -13.46 11.24 14.02
N PRO A 225 -13.01 12.46 14.39
CA PRO A 225 -13.23 13.00 15.72
C PRO A 225 -14.67 13.39 16.02
N PHE A 226 -15.55 13.46 15.03
CA PHE A 226 -16.94 13.86 15.20
C PHE A 226 -17.91 12.68 15.33
N LEU A 227 -17.46 11.48 15.04
CA LEU A 227 -18.32 10.28 15.08
C LEU A 227 -18.02 9.45 16.32
N HIS A 228 -18.91 9.49 17.28
CA HIS A 228 -18.76 8.83 18.60
C HIS A 228 -19.31 7.40 18.65
N ASP A 229 -19.91 6.93 17.56
CA ASP A 229 -20.40 5.57 17.45
C ASP A 229 -19.41 4.70 16.68
N GLN A 230 -19.12 3.51 17.22
CA GLN A 230 -18.13 2.61 16.64
C GLN A 230 -18.47 2.17 15.20
N TYR A 231 -19.76 1.97 14.88
CA TYR A 231 -20.18 1.53 13.55
C TYR A 231 -20.20 2.68 12.53
N LEU A 232 -20.51 3.90 13.00
CA LEU A 232 -20.44 5.07 12.13
C LEU A 232 -19.00 5.37 11.68
N GLN A 233 -17.99 4.92 12.40
CA GLN A 233 -16.58 5.01 12.01
C GLN A 233 -16.26 4.21 10.73
N PHE A 234 -17.11 3.30 10.28
CA PHE A 234 -16.93 2.64 8.98
C PHE A 234 -16.98 3.62 7.81
N ILE A 235 -17.79 4.67 7.89
CA ILE A 235 -17.94 5.66 6.81
C ILE A 235 -16.61 6.36 6.52
N PRO A 236 -15.95 7.04 7.49
CA PRO A 236 -14.68 7.70 7.25
C PRO A 236 -13.58 6.72 6.79
N PHE A 237 -13.54 5.50 7.32
CA PHE A 237 -12.52 4.54 6.90
C PHE A 237 -12.73 4.03 5.47
N LEU A 238 -13.98 3.84 5.01
CA LEU A 238 -14.27 3.58 3.59
C LEU A 238 -13.79 4.74 2.69
N MET A 239 -14.04 5.98 3.12
CA MET A 239 -13.62 7.18 2.38
C MET A 239 -12.09 7.31 2.33
N ILE A 240 -11.40 7.02 3.44
CA ILE A 240 -9.93 6.98 3.51
C ILE A 240 -9.38 5.90 2.56
N GLY A 241 -10.09 4.78 2.43
CA GLY A 241 -9.78 3.73 1.45
C GLY A 241 -9.77 4.23 0.01
N ALA A 242 -10.68 5.14 -0.36
CA ALA A 242 -10.68 5.76 -1.68
C ALA A 242 -9.41 6.60 -1.92
N GLY A 243 -8.99 7.40 -0.95
CA GLY A 243 -7.74 8.16 -0.99
C GLY A 243 -6.52 7.25 -1.13
N TRP A 244 -6.49 6.15 -0.37
CA TRP A 244 -5.43 5.15 -0.42
C TRP A 244 -5.29 4.50 -1.79
N ALA A 245 -6.39 4.06 -2.41
CA ALA A 245 -6.39 3.46 -3.74
C ALA A 245 -5.78 4.40 -4.79
N ALA A 246 -6.20 5.66 -4.78
CA ALA A 246 -5.70 6.67 -5.72
C ALA A 246 -4.23 7.02 -5.48
N MET A 247 -3.82 7.14 -4.22
CA MET A 247 -2.44 7.44 -3.82
C MET A 247 -1.46 6.36 -4.29
N LEU A 248 -1.85 5.10 -4.29
CA LEU A 248 -0.98 4.00 -4.73
C LEU A 248 -0.92 3.85 -6.25
N ALA A 249 -2.02 4.12 -6.97
CA ALA A 249 -2.12 3.82 -8.40
C ALA A 249 -1.74 5.00 -9.31
N MET A 250 -2.21 6.20 -9.00
CA MET A 250 -2.17 7.32 -9.95
C MET A 250 -0.83 8.04 -10.06
N PRO A 251 -0.03 8.21 -9.01
CA PRO A 251 1.27 8.89 -9.10
C PRO A 251 2.21 8.25 -10.11
N PHE A 252 2.24 6.92 -10.17
CA PHE A 252 3.03 6.19 -11.17
C PHE A 252 2.60 6.53 -12.59
N THR A 253 1.29 6.58 -12.85
CA THR A 253 0.75 6.95 -14.15
C THR A 253 1.17 8.36 -14.56
N PHE A 254 1.13 9.33 -13.64
CA PHE A 254 1.55 10.71 -13.92
C PHE A 254 3.03 10.81 -14.24
N VAL A 255 3.86 10.14 -13.46
CA VAL A 255 5.32 10.16 -13.64
C VAL A 255 5.69 9.44 -14.94
N THR A 256 5.16 8.24 -15.19
CA THR A 256 5.44 7.47 -16.41
C THR A 256 5.03 8.25 -17.67
N ASN A 257 3.85 8.87 -17.67
CA ASN A 257 3.42 9.69 -18.79
C ASN A 257 4.28 10.93 -19.00
N ALA A 258 4.83 11.52 -17.94
CA ALA A 258 5.69 12.68 -18.03
C ALA A 258 7.13 12.33 -18.47
N LEU A 259 7.53 11.08 -18.31
CA LEU A 259 8.85 10.57 -18.69
C LEU A 259 8.88 9.98 -20.11
N GLN A 260 7.74 9.92 -20.81
CA GLN A 260 7.72 9.49 -22.20
C GLN A 260 8.66 10.39 -23.05
N GLY A 261 9.70 9.77 -23.64
CA GLY A 261 10.74 10.48 -24.40
C GLY A 261 11.97 10.90 -23.60
N TYR A 262 12.01 10.59 -22.29
CA TYR A 262 13.23 10.74 -21.49
C TYR A 262 14.02 9.42 -21.50
N GLY A 263 15.35 9.50 -21.64
CA GLY A 263 16.23 8.35 -21.43
C GLY A 263 16.20 7.87 -19.97
N HIS A 264 16.53 6.60 -19.74
CA HIS A 264 16.61 6.00 -18.39
C HIS A 264 15.30 6.05 -17.58
N MET A 265 14.15 5.79 -18.21
CA MET A 265 12.83 5.83 -17.55
C MET A 265 12.76 4.96 -16.27
N GLY A 266 13.47 3.83 -16.23
CA GLY A 266 13.52 2.94 -15.09
C GLY A 266 14.31 3.47 -13.89
N ALA A 267 15.08 4.54 -14.06
CA ALA A 267 15.88 5.16 -13.00
C ALA A 267 15.11 6.25 -12.23
N TYR A 268 13.99 6.73 -12.75
CA TYR A 268 13.07 7.66 -12.08
C TYR A 268 12.00 6.90 -11.29
#